data_a43bb42e57267f9a08ba2cc66c2fd28e
#
_entry.id   a43bb42e57267f9a08ba2cc66c2fd28e
#
_cell.length_a   1.000
_cell.length_b   1.000
_cell.length_c   1.000
_cell.angle_alpha   90.00
_cell.angle_beta   90.00
_cell.angle_gamma   90.00
#
_symmetry.space_group_name_H-M   'P 1'
#
loop_
_entity.id
_entity.type
_entity.pdbx_description
1 polymer ?
#
loop_
_entity_poly.entity_id
_entity_poly.type
_entity_poly.pdbx_seq_one_letter_code
_entity_poly.pdbx_strand_id
1 'polypeptide(L)'
;MLTWAAVSIWTTPLTIMLGVMIIGTRQLGLFVLTHDAAHFALFKNRKINDWVAEWILNRAHTDASVHGYRSYHMKHHLHTQQKEDPDLGLSAPFPISKASFLRKVTRDLTGQTGLKQYWRLFSSAFSGK
;
A
#
# COMPACT_ATOMS: atom_id res chain seq x y z
N MET A 1 17.58 7.27 -4.91
CA MET A 1 18.74 8.18 -4.99
C MET A 1 18.67 9.05 -6.24
N LEU A 2 18.71 8.50 -7.48
CA LEU A 2 18.70 9.29 -8.73
C LEU A 2 17.49 10.22 -8.88
N THR A 3 16.29 9.74 -8.56
CA THR A 3 15.06 10.55 -8.63
C THR A 3 15.12 11.74 -7.69
N TRP A 4 15.61 11.52 -6.46
CA TRP A 4 15.75 12.59 -5.48
C TRP A 4 16.78 13.63 -5.92
N ALA A 5 17.93 13.17 -6.43
CA ALA A 5 18.95 14.05 -6.98
C ALA A 5 18.42 14.88 -8.18
N ALA A 6 17.69 14.24 -9.10
CA ALA A 6 17.08 14.94 -10.24
C ALA A 6 16.10 16.03 -9.80
N VAL A 7 15.22 15.74 -8.82
CA VAL A 7 14.25 16.72 -8.27
C VAL A 7 14.98 17.86 -7.52
N SER A 8 16.09 17.54 -6.83
CA SER A 8 16.85 18.56 -6.09
C SER A 8 17.64 19.50 -7.03
N ILE A 9 18.14 19.00 -8.17
CA ILE A 9 18.89 19.80 -9.14
C ILE A 9 17.95 20.61 -10.04
N TRP A 10 16.86 20.00 -10.49
CA TRP A 10 15.86 20.60 -11.37
C TRP A 10 14.50 20.63 -10.69
N THR A 11 14.33 21.56 -9.74
CA THR A 11 13.07 21.70 -9.00
C THR A 11 12.02 22.42 -9.86
N THR A 12 11.38 21.68 -10.76
CA THR A 12 10.25 22.15 -11.59
C THR A 12 8.99 21.35 -11.28
N PRO A 13 7.78 21.88 -11.57
CA PRO A 13 6.55 21.11 -11.40
C PRO A 13 6.57 19.76 -12.12
N LEU A 14 7.16 19.71 -13.31
CA LEU A 14 7.28 18.49 -14.11
C LEU A 14 8.19 17.45 -13.43
N THR A 15 9.40 17.86 -12.99
CA THR A 15 10.34 16.95 -12.33
C THR A 15 9.79 16.45 -10.99
N ILE A 16 9.07 17.29 -10.25
CA ILE A 16 8.38 16.89 -9.01
C ILE A 16 7.30 15.84 -9.34
N MET A 17 6.45 16.09 -10.33
CA MET A 17 5.40 15.15 -10.74
C MET A 17 5.99 13.80 -11.18
N LEU A 18 7.02 13.80 -12.02
CA LEU A 18 7.71 12.58 -12.44
C LEU A 18 8.37 11.87 -11.25
N GLY A 19 8.97 12.62 -10.33
CA GLY A 19 9.55 12.09 -9.10
C GLY A 19 8.52 11.37 -8.22
N VAL A 20 7.35 11.99 -8.03
CA VAL A 20 6.24 11.38 -7.28
C VAL A 20 5.76 10.09 -7.94
N MET A 21 5.59 10.09 -9.27
CA MET A 21 5.18 8.88 -10.01
C MET A 21 6.21 7.75 -9.87
N ILE A 22 7.50 8.04 -10.03
CA ILE A 22 8.56 7.04 -9.92
C ILE A 22 8.64 6.49 -8.48
N ILE A 23 8.61 7.35 -7.48
CA ILE A 23 8.65 6.93 -6.06
C ILE A 23 7.40 6.11 -5.74
N GLY A 24 6.21 6.54 -6.14
CA GLY A 24 4.96 5.83 -5.90
C GLY A 24 4.95 4.42 -6.52
N THR A 25 5.45 4.27 -7.76
CA THR A 25 5.56 2.94 -8.39
C THR A 25 6.56 2.03 -7.66
N ARG A 26 7.65 2.59 -7.08
CA ARG A 26 8.61 1.80 -6.27
C ARG A 26 8.01 1.37 -4.94
N GLN A 27 7.23 2.23 -4.29
CA GLN A 27 6.51 1.86 -3.07
C GLN A 27 5.49 0.73 -3.33
N LEU A 28 4.75 0.80 -4.45
CA LEU A 28 3.87 -0.29 -4.86
C LEU A 28 4.66 -1.60 -5.06
N GLY A 29 5.83 -1.54 -5.70
CA GLY A 29 6.71 -2.72 -5.86
C GLY A 29 7.15 -3.33 -4.52
N LEU A 30 7.49 -2.50 -3.52
CA LEU A 30 7.80 -2.98 -2.17
C LEU A 30 6.60 -3.65 -1.50
N PHE A 31 5.39 -3.09 -1.70
CA PHE A 31 4.16 -3.69 -1.19
C PHE A 31 3.88 -5.06 -1.83
N VAL A 32 4.07 -5.22 -3.14
CA VAL A 32 3.96 -6.51 -3.84
C VAL A 32 4.94 -7.53 -3.27
N LEU A 33 6.20 -7.14 -3.02
CA LEU A 33 7.18 -8.03 -2.38
C LEU A 33 6.78 -8.39 -0.93
N THR A 34 6.20 -7.46 -0.19
CA THR A 34 5.66 -7.75 1.15
C THR A 34 4.50 -8.75 1.10
N HIS A 35 3.63 -8.63 0.09
CA HIS A 35 2.57 -9.60 -0.19
C HIS A 35 3.16 -11.00 -0.47
N ASP A 36 4.16 -11.11 -1.33
CA ASP A 36 4.82 -12.38 -1.65
C ASP A 36 5.51 -12.97 -0.41
N ALA A 37 6.10 -12.11 0.44
CA ALA A 37 6.65 -12.54 1.71
C ALA A 37 5.59 -13.07 2.68
N ALA A 38 4.37 -12.53 2.65
CA ALA A 38 3.26 -13.07 3.44
C ALA A 38 2.92 -14.52 3.07
N HIS A 39 3.13 -14.88 1.81
CA HIS A 39 3.01 -16.25 1.30
C HIS A 39 4.28 -17.10 1.45
N PHE A 40 5.33 -16.60 2.09
CA PHE A 40 6.67 -17.22 2.16
C PHE A 40 7.29 -17.49 0.78
N ALA A 41 6.99 -16.65 -0.20
CA ALA A 41 7.39 -16.85 -1.59
C ALA A 41 8.75 -16.21 -1.96
N LEU A 42 9.31 -15.32 -1.12
CA LEU A 42 10.58 -14.65 -1.45
C LEU A 42 11.81 -15.54 -1.19
N PHE A 43 11.82 -16.26 -0.08
CA PHE A 43 12.96 -17.08 0.34
C PHE A 43 12.49 -18.44 0.85
N LYS A 44 13.25 -19.51 0.52
CA LYS A 44 13.00 -20.86 1.05
C LYS A 44 13.12 -20.91 2.58
N ASN A 45 14.04 -20.13 3.14
CA ASN A 45 14.21 -20.03 4.59
C ASN A 45 13.19 -19.01 5.14
N ARG A 46 12.22 -19.50 5.92
CA ARG A 46 11.14 -18.68 6.50
C ARG A 46 11.65 -17.55 7.41
N LYS A 47 12.74 -17.78 8.17
CA LYS A 47 13.32 -16.75 9.04
C LYS A 47 13.93 -15.62 8.24
N ILE A 48 14.62 -15.94 7.14
CA ILE A 48 15.16 -14.92 6.22
C ILE A 48 14.04 -14.20 5.52
N ASN A 49 13.01 -14.91 5.06
CA ASN A 49 11.82 -14.32 4.44
C ASN A 49 11.18 -13.28 5.37
N ASP A 50 10.93 -13.64 6.61
CA ASP A 50 10.27 -12.76 7.57
C ASP A 50 11.17 -11.59 7.99
N TRP A 51 12.47 -11.82 8.15
CA TRP A 51 13.41 -10.75 8.47
C TRP A 51 13.51 -9.71 7.34
N VAL A 52 13.67 -10.15 6.08
CA VAL A 52 13.70 -9.25 4.93
C VAL A 52 12.36 -8.52 4.77
N ALA A 53 11.25 -9.23 4.91
CA ALA A 53 9.93 -8.64 4.83
C ALA A 53 9.70 -7.57 5.90
N GLU A 54 10.07 -7.85 7.15
CA GLU A 54 9.85 -6.92 8.27
C GLU A 54 10.75 -5.69 8.14
N TRP A 55 12.07 -5.90 7.97
CA TRP A 55 13.05 -4.83 8.15
C TRP A 55 13.41 -4.07 6.87
N ILE A 56 13.29 -4.71 5.70
CA ILE A 56 13.67 -4.10 4.42
C ILE A 56 12.45 -3.63 3.64
N LEU A 57 11.41 -4.47 3.56
CA LEU A 57 10.26 -4.16 2.72
C LEU A 57 9.19 -3.37 3.47
N ASN A 58 8.76 -3.90 4.62
CA ASN A 58 7.60 -3.38 5.33
C ASN A 58 7.85 -2.03 6.00
N ARG A 59 8.97 -1.87 6.69
CA ARG A 59 9.37 -0.62 7.37
C ARG A 59 9.55 0.57 6.42
N ALA A 60 9.72 0.32 5.14
CA ALA A 60 9.85 1.38 4.15
C ALA A 60 8.52 2.09 3.82
N HIS A 61 7.36 1.50 4.17
CA HIS A 61 6.06 2.03 3.75
C HIS A 61 4.89 1.81 4.71
N THR A 62 5.08 1.08 5.81
CA THR A 62 4.00 0.82 6.79
C THR A 62 4.55 0.60 8.20
N ASP A 63 3.74 0.92 9.20
CA ASP A 63 4.02 0.63 10.61
C ASP A 63 3.49 -0.74 11.05
N ALA A 64 2.72 -1.44 10.20
CA ALA A 64 2.22 -2.77 10.49
C ALA A 64 3.33 -3.81 10.43
N SER A 65 3.29 -4.84 11.27
CA SER A 65 4.23 -5.96 11.16
C SER A 65 3.86 -6.89 10.00
N VAL A 66 4.85 -7.55 9.40
CA VAL A 66 4.61 -8.56 8.37
C VAL A 66 3.75 -9.73 8.89
N HIS A 67 3.86 -10.07 10.17
CA HIS A 67 3.03 -11.10 10.79
C HIS A 67 1.57 -10.66 10.91
N GLY A 68 1.32 -9.41 11.28
CA GLY A 68 -0.02 -8.83 11.31
C GLY A 68 -0.65 -8.79 9.92
N TYR A 69 0.10 -8.31 8.94
CA TYR A 69 -0.34 -8.30 7.55
C TYR A 69 -0.63 -9.71 7.02
N ARG A 70 0.25 -10.68 7.27
CA ARG A 70 0.04 -12.08 6.88
C ARG A 70 -1.24 -12.66 7.47
N SER A 71 -1.46 -12.46 8.78
CA SER A 71 -2.68 -12.94 9.44
C SER A 71 -3.95 -12.38 8.80
N TYR A 72 -3.97 -11.08 8.54
CA TYR A 72 -5.05 -10.39 7.86
C TYR A 72 -5.26 -10.94 6.43
N HIS A 73 -4.17 -11.05 5.67
CA HIS A 73 -4.19 -11.47 4.27
C HIS A 73 -4.58 -12.95 4.09
N MET A 74 -4.10 -13.84 4.97
CA MET A 74 -4.52 -15.24 4.96
C MET A 74 -6.00 -15.40 5.32
N LYS A 75 -6.53 -14.56 6.20
CA LYS A 75 -7.97 -14.53 6.50
C LYS A 75 -8.78 -14.11 5.27
N HIS A 76 -8.29 -13.12 4.49
CA HIS A 76 -8.90 -12.76 3.21
C HIS A 76 -8.92 -13.96 2.24
N HIS A 77 -7.81 -14.68 2.07
CA HIS A 77 -7.76 -15.86 1.20
C HIS A 77 -8.72 -16.96 1.64
N LEU A 78 -8.84 -17.20 2.95
CA LEU A 78 -9.72 -18.24 3.49
C LEU A 78 -11.21 -17.91 3.31
N HIS A 79 -11.57 -16.63 3.39
CA HIS A 79 -12.95 -16.16 3.41
C HIS A 79 -13.31 -15.24 2.23
N THR A 80 -12.55 -15.28 1.14
CA THR A 80 -12.75 -14.41 -0.05
C THR A 80 -14.23 -14.30 -0.42
N GLN A 81 -14.76 -13.07 -0.48
CA GLN A 81 -16.15 -12.72 -0.80
C GLN A 81 -17.19 -13.22 0.23
N GLN A 82 -16.77 -13.72 1.38
CA GLN A 82 -17.67 -14.09 2.50
C GLN A 82 -17.77 -12.94 3.50
N LYS A 83 -18.72 -13.06 4.45
CA LYS A 83 -18.94 -12.03 5.47
C LYS A 83 -17.71 -11.78 6.36
N GLU A 84 -16.93 -12.82 6.57
CA GLU A 84 -15.71 -12.83 7.38
C GLU A 84 -14.47 -12.28 6.65
N ASP A 85 -14.58 -12.02 5.35
CA ASP A 85 -13.51 -11.45 4.53
C ASP A 85 -13.18 -10.02 5.00
N PRO A 86 -11.97 -9.76 5.50
CA PRO A 86 -11.59 -8.42 5.93
C PRO A 86 -11.55 -7.41 4.78
N ASP A 87 -11.42 -7.86 3.53
CA ASP A 87 -11.40 -7.03 2.32
C ASP A 87 -12.75 -6.95 1.60
N LEU A 88 -13.82 -7.54 2.17
CA LEU A 88 -15.15 -7.53 1.57
C LEU A 88 -15.62 -6.11 1.23
N GLY A 89 -15.30 -5.12 2.06
CA GLY A 89 -15.66 -3.72 1.85
C GLY A 89 -15.07 -3.10 0.57
N LEU A 90 -14.02 -3.68 0.01
CA LEU A 90 -13.39 -3.23 -1.24
C LEU A 90 -14.16 -3.72 -2.47
N SER A 91 -14.79 -4.87 -2.40
CA SER A 91 -15.44 -5.55 -3.53
C SER A 91 -16.96 -5.62 -3.40
N ALA A 92 -17.53 -5.65 -2.20
CA ALA A 92 -18.97 -5.74 -1.95
C ALA A 92 -19.84 -4.69 -2.69
N PRO A 93 -19.36 -3.46 -2.95
CA PRO A 93 -20.15 -2.49 -3.72
C PRO A 93 -20.28 -2.83 -5.21
N PHE A 94 -19.52 -3.77 -5.75
CA PHE A 94 -19.54 -4.11 -7.17
C PHE A 94 -20.68 -5.10 -7.50
N PRO A 95 -21.32 -4.96 -8.70
CA PRO A 95 -21.07 -3.97 -9.76
C PRO A 95 -21.58 -2.56 -9.41
N ILE A 96 -20.80 -1.54 -9.78
CA ILE A 96 -21.16 -0.13 -9.53
C ILE A 96 -21.59 0.58 -10.83
N SER A 97 -22.35 1.68 -10.71
CA SER A 97 -22.71 2.52 -11.86
C SER A 97 -21.48 3.24 -12.43
N LYS A 98 -21.53 3.58 -13.74
CA LYS A 98 -20.47 4.38 -14.39
C LYS A 98 -20.19 5.68 -13.65
N ALA A 99 -21.21 6.36 -13.15
CA ALA A 99 -21.07 7.60 -12.37
C ALA A 99 -20.29 7.36 -11.06
N SER A 100 -20.55 6.27 -10.35
CA SER A 100 -19.80 5.88 -9.15
C SER A 100 -18.34 5.55 -9.47
N PHE A 101 -18.11 4.83 -10.56
CA PHE A 101 -16.76 4.52 -11.04
C PHE A 101 -15.98 5.80 -11.38
N LEU A 102 -16.55 6.71 -12.16
CA LEU A 102 -15.90 7.97 -12.51
C LEU A 102 -15.60 8.83 -11.28
N ARG A 103 -16.52 8.93 -10.31
CA ARG A 103 -16.24 9.63 -9.04
C ARG A 103 -15.05 9.00 -8.29
N LYS A 104 -14.96 7.66 -8.27
CA LYS A 104 -13.83 6.96 -7.67
C LYS A 104 -12.53 7.29 -8.39
N VAL A 105 -12.50 7.17 -9.72
CA VAL A 105 -11.32 7.48 -10.54
C VAL A 105 -10.87 8.93 -10.32
N THR A 106 -11.81 9.89 -10.37
CA THR A 106 -11.49 11.31 -10.13
C THR A 106 -10.87 11.51 -8.75
N ARG A 107 -11.46 10.95 -7.71
CA ARG A 107 -10.97 11.05 -6.33
C ARG A 107 -9.57 10.44 -6.18
N ASP A 108 -9.31 9.31 -6.82
CA ASP A 108 -8.03 8.62 -6.75
C ASP A 108 -6.94 9.40 -7.55
N LEU A 109 -7.24 9.85 -8.76
CA LEU A 109 -6.34 10.63 -9.60
C LEU A 109 -6.02 12.03 -9.04
N THR A 110 -6.97 12.64 -8.31
CA THR A 110 -6.75 13.93 -7.64
C THR A 110 -6.06 13.81 -6.27
N GLY A 111 -5.67 12.59 -5.86
CA GLY A 111 -4.97 12.34 -4.60
C GLY A 111 -5.83 12.38 -3.34
N GLN A 112 -7.15 12.60 -3.46
CA GLN A 112 -8.05 12.73 -2.30
C GLN A 112 -8.07 11.47 -1.45
N THR A 113 -8.00 10.28 -2.08
CA THR A 113 -7.95 9.00 -1.36
C THR A 113 -6.66 8.88 -0.55
N GLY A 114 -5.52 9.19 -1.16
CA GLY A 114 -4.22 9.18 -0.49
C GLY A 114 -4.16 10.15 0.69
N LEU A 115 -4.60 11.41 0.47
CA LEU A 115 -4.64 12.41 1.52
C LEU A 115 -5.50 11.98 2.72
N LYS A 116 -6.68 11.36 2.44
CA LYS A 116 -7.56 10.83 3.49
C LYS A 116 -6.90 9.67 4.26
N GLN A 117 -6.13 8.81 3.60
CA GLN A 117 -5.41 7.72 4.25
C GLN A 117 -4.28 8.26 5.13
N TYR A 118 -3.47 9.17 4.62
CA TYR A 118 -2.41 9.82 5.43
C TYR A 118 -2.98 10.57 6.63
N TRP A 119 -4.12 11.27 6.47
CA TRP A 119 -4.79 11.92 7.59
C TRP A 119 -5.22 10.94 8.67
N ARG A 120 -5.75 9.77 8.29
CA ARG A 120 -6.13 8.72 9.24
C ARG A 120 -4.92 8.16 10.00
N LEU A 121 -3.82 7.87 9.29
CA LEU A 121 -2.58 7.40 9.91
C LEU A 121 -2.02 8.45 10.87
N PHE A 122 -1.97 9.70 10.44
CA PHE A 122 -1.52 10.81 11.27
C PHE A 122 -2.39 10.95 12.53
N SER A 123 -3.70 11.01 12.37
CA SER A 123 -4.62 11.15 13.50
C SER A 123 -4.56 9.97 14.47
N SER A 124 -4.37 8.73 13.97
CA SER A 124 -4.22 7.54 14.82
C SER A 124 -2.93 7.57 15.63
N ALA A 125 -1.82 8.06 15.05
CA ALA A 125 -0.55 8.20 15.74
C ALA A 125 -0.62 9.16 16.95
N PHE A 126 -1.48 10.19 16.87
CA PHE A 126 -1.69 11.15 17.97
C PHE A 126 -2.82 10.75 18.92
N SER A 127 -3.68 9.81 18.55
CA SER A 127 -4.83 9.38 19.38
C SER A 127 -4.50 8.26 20.35
N GLY A 128 -3.27 7.74 20.36
CA GLY A 128 -2.79 6.73 21.32
C GLY A 128 -3.60 5.42 21.33
N LYS A 129 -4.26 5.06 20.22
CA LYS A 129 -5.05 3.83 20.07
C LYS A 129 -4.42 2.88 19.07
#